data_012224d7c0deb6455e9652f35d329643
#
_entry.id   012224d7c0deb6455e9652f35d329643
#
_cell.length_a   1.000
_cell.length_b   1.000
_cell.length_c   1.000
_cell.angle_alpha   90.00
_cell.angle_beta   90.00
_cell.angle_gamma   90.00
#
_symmetry.space_group_name_H-M   'P 1'
#
loop_
_entity.id
_entity.type
_entity.pdbx_description
1 polymer ?
#
loop_
_entity_poly.entity_id
_entity_poly.type
_entity_poly.pdbx_seq_one_letter_code
_entity_poly.pdbx_strand_id
1 'polypeptide(L)'
;MNPLTTDIPNRCRARIVRRLMPYLFVLYVIAYLDRVNVGFAAVGGMKSELNFTDSVMGFGAGIFFIGYVVLEIPGTILVEKWTAKGWIARIMISWGILAMLTGFVHTKNQFYLIRFLLGAAEAGFFPGIIVYLSHWFRYQDRAKAVAYLMTGISVSNIIGAPLSGLLVKIHWLGLSGWRWMFILEGLPAIILGFVTLFYLTDWPRQASWLPQEEKDWLIKELEDEKKIKEAKHSLKILDAFRHREVILLTLAYFFMVTGVYGMNFWLPSIIKKMSNISTFQISLLSALPYVFGFITILLVGWHSDKTSERRWHTALSMIAASIGLVLSVVFGNYAVLAVAMLCLTGAGNAGYLPGFWALPTSFLTGTTAAAAIGLINSFGNLGGFVGPYVVGYLSTRTGSYYGGVLYLSASALLAAFMILALRATRKT
;
A
#
# COMPACT_ATOMS: atom_id res chain seq x y z
N MET A 1 1.46 -25.24 39.57
CA MET A 1 2.05 -24.35 38.51
C MET A 1 2.23 -22.98 39.15
N ASN A 2 3.44 -22.44 39.09
CA ASN A 2 3.78 -21.15 39.73
C ASN A 2 3.07 -20.01 38.94
N PRO A 3 2.23 -19.14 39.56
CA PRO A 3 1.51 -18.08 38.86
C PRO A 3 2.43 -17.08 38.14
N LEU A 4 3.72 -17.05 38.46
CA LEU A 4 4.74 -16.23 37.77
C LEU A 4 5.12 -16.78 36.40
N THR A 5 4.92 -18.07 36.10
CA THR A 5 5.26 -18.69 34.82
C THR A 5 4.13 -18.58 33.79
N THR A 6 2.89 -18.37 34.22
CA THR A 6 1.71 -18.25 33.34
C THR A 6 1.64 -16.93 32.57
N ASP A 7 2.43 -15.92 32.96
CA ASP A 7 2.38 -14.59 32.34
C ASP A 7 3.55 -14.29 31.37
N ILE A 8 4.56 -15.18 31.23
CA ILE A 8 5.71 -14.97 30.34
C ILE A 8 5.26 -14.67 28.89
N PRO A 9 4.34 -15.43 28.27
CA PRO A 9 3.87 -15.16 26.92
C PRO A 9 3.31 -13.75 26.74
N ASN A 10 2.51 -13.27 27.67
CA ASN A 10 1.88 -11.94 27.58
C ASN A 10 2.90 -10.82 27.83
N ARG A 11 3.80 -10.99 28.80
CA ARG A 11 4.86 -10.01 29.08
C ARG A 11 5.82 -9.88 27.88
N CYS A 12 6.28 -11.01 27.34
CA CYS A 12 7.14 -11.07 26.18
C CYS A 12 6.48 -10.37 24.96
N ARG A 13 5.24 -10.75 24.65
CA ARG A 13 4.48 -10.13 23.56
C ARG A 13 4.31 -8.61 23.76
N ALA A 14 3.90 -8.18 24.94
CA ALA A 14 3.71 -6.75 25.23
C ALA A 14 5.01 -5.96 25.04
N ARG A 15 6.14 -6.50 25.46
CA ARG A 15 7.47 -5.88 25.32
C ARG A 15 7.87 -5.78 23.87
N ILE A 16 7.70 -6.83 23.09
CA ILE A 16 7.97 -6.86 21.64
C ILE A 16 7.10 -5.85 20.90
N VAL A 17 5.79 -5.86 21.17
CA VAL A 17 4.85 -4.91 20.56
C VAL A 17 5.24 -3.47 20.86
N ARG A 18 5.50 -3.13 22.15
CA ARG A 18 5.87 -1.76 22.52
C ARG A 18 7.18 -1.29 21.91
N ARG A 19 8.13 -2.18 21.69
CA ARG A 19 9.44 -1.82 21.14
C ARG A 19 9.45 -1.78 19.63
N LEU A 20 8.92 -2.81 18.96
CA LEU A 20 9.10 -2.96 17.50
C LEU A 20 7.96 -2.32 16.71
N MET A 21 6.70 -2.46 17.16
CA MET A 21 5.58 -2.07 16.34
C MET A 21 5.48 -0.55 16.07
N PRO A 22 5.72 0.36 17.02
CA PRO A 22 5.68 1.80 16.74
C PRO A 22 6.75 2.19 15.71
N TYR A 23 7.96 1.63 15.81
CA TYR A 23 9.03 1.91 14.88
C TYR A 23 8.71 1.41 13.46
N LEU A 24 8.30 0.15 13.33
CA LEU A 24 7.89 -0.43 12.04
C LEU A 24 6.70 0.31 11.44
N PHE A 25 5.77 0.79 12.27
CA PHE A 25 4.64 1.60 11.83
C PHE A 25 5.11 2.94 11.22
N VAL A 26 6.05 3.62 11.87
CA VAL A 26 6.63 4.87 11.33
C VAL A 26 7.33 4.61 10.00
N LEU A 27 8.13 3.54 9.90
CA LEU A 27 8.75 3.14 8.63
C LEU A 27 7.70 2.93 7.53
N TYR A 28 6.60 2.26 7.88
CA TYR A 28 5.53 1.95 6.95
C TYR A 28 4.75 3.20 6.51
N VAL A 29 4.48 4.13 7.43
CA VAL A 29 3.86 5.43 7.12
C VAL A 29 4.73 6.21 6.14
N ILE A 30 6.04 6.31 6.40
CA ILE A 30 6.98 7.03 5.53
C ILE A 30 7.06 6.36 4.15
N ALA A 31 7.04 5.02 4.10
CA ALA A 31 7.02 4.28 2.85
C ALA A 31 5.82 4.62 1.96
N TYR A 32 4.67 4.86 2.55
CA TYR A 32 3.46 5.19 1.79
C TYR A 32 3.31 6.68 1.47
N LEU A 33 3.98 7.60 2.19
CA LEU A 33 3.99 9.02 1.87
C LEU A 33 4.48 9.27 0.43
N ASP A 34 5.56 8.61 0.04
CA ASP A 34 6.20 8.80 -1.25
C ASP A 34 5.38 8.27 -2.46
N ARG A 35 4.42 7.40 -2.21
CA ARG A 35 3.54 6.90 -3.27
C ARG A 35 2.48 7.90 -3.73
N VAL A 36 2.09 8.83 -2.89
CA VAL A 36 1.04 9.82 -3.18
C VAL A 36 1.58 11.19 -3.55
N ASN A 37 2.82 11.53 -3.17
CA ASN A 37 3.42 12.85 -3.33
C ASN A 37 3.52 13.30 -4.79
N VAL A 38 3.74 12.38 -5.75
CA VAL A 38 3.85 12.71 -7.17
C VAL A 38 2.58 13.37 -7.73
N GLY A 39 1.39 12.97 -7.24
CA GLY A 39 0.13 13.64 -7.58
C GLY A 39 0.10 15.09 -7.09
N PHE A 40 0.63 15.36 -5.89
CA PHE A 40 0.74 16.72 -5.35
C PHE A 40 1.83 17.53 -6.05
N ALA A 41 2.96 16.91 -6.44
CA ALA A 41 3.98 17.55 -7.27
C ALA A 41 3.40 18.05 -8.60
N ALA A 42 2.55 17.24 -9.23
CA ALA A 42 1.90 17.59 -10.50
C ALA A 42 1.09 18.89 -10.41
N VAL A 43 0.25 19.02 -9.38
CA VAL A 43 -0.54 20.26 -9.15
C VAL A 43 0.26 21.37 -8.53
N GLY A 44 1.38 21.05 -7.87
CA GLY A 44 2.30 21.95 -7.19
C GLY A 44 3.34 22.63 -8.09
N GLY A 45 3.24 22.45 -9.42
CA GLY A 45 4.07 23.15 -10.37
C GLY A 45 5.02 22.27 -11.20
N MET A 46 5.28 21.01 -10.83
CA MET A 46 6.17 20.13 -11.58
C MET A 46 5.74 19.98 -13.05
N LYS A 47 4.44 19.80 -13.29
CA LYS A 47 3.88 19.62 -14.64
C LYS A 47 4.10 20.87 -15.51
N SER A 48 3.86 22.06 -14.97
CA SER A 48 4.03 23.32 -15.70
C SER A 48 5.51 23.69 -15.90
N GLU A 49 6.34 23.49 -14.88
CA GLU A 49 7.77 23.81 -14.95
C GLU A 49 8.52 22.96 -15.96
N LEU A 50 8.20 21.65 -16.01
CA LEU A 50 8.85 20.70 -16.90
C LEU A 50 8.12 20.51 -18.23
N ASN A 51 7.03 21.22 -18.48
CA ASN A 51 6.16 21.08 -19.65
C ASN A 51 5.69 19.62 -19.88
N PHE A 52 5.36 18.92 -18.79
CA PHE A 52 4.90 17.54 -18.87
C PHE A 52 3.40 17.48 -19.16
N THR A 53 3.00 16.59 -20.07
CA THR A 53 1.59 16.27 -20.29
C THR A 53 1.07 15.35 -19.20
N ASP A 54 -0.26 15.21 -19.08
CA ASP A 54 -0.86 14.24 -18.16
C ASP A 54 -0.45 12.81 -18.50
N SER A 55 -0.24 12.48 -19.80
CA SER A 55 0.29 11.18 -20.22
C SER A 55 1.69 10.92 -19.65
N VAL A 56 2.58 11.93 -19.66
CA VAL A 56 3.92 11.81 -19.09
C VAL A 56 3.85 11.60 -17.60
N MET A 57 3.01 12.36 -16.90
CA MET A 57 2.84 12.24 -15.45
C MET A 57 2.26 10.87 -15.07
N GLY A 58 1.21 10.41 -15.78
CA GLY A 58 0.56 9.12 -15.53
C GLY A 58 1.48 7.93 -15.82
N PHE A 59 2.28 7.99 -16.91
CA PHE A 59 3.28 6.97 -17.20
C PHE A 59 4.36 6.93 -16.13
N GLY A 60 4.89 8.09 -15.72
CA GLY A 60 5.91 8.18 -14.68
C GLY A 60 5.42 7.69 -13.31
N ALA A 61 4.15 7.95 -12.96
CA ALA A 61 3.54 7.38 -11.76
C ALA A 61 3.41 5.86 -11.87
N GLY A 62 3.00 5.36 -13.04
CA GLY A 62 2.77 3.94 -13.27
C GLY A 62 4.04 3.11 -13.36
N ILE A 63 5.10 3.60 -14.04
CA ILE A 63 6.34 2.83 -14.28
C ILE A 63 7.03 2.39 -12.98
N PHE A 64 6.77 3.07 -11.89
CA PHE A 64 7.13 2.66 -10.54
C PHE A 64 6.69 1.21 -10.26
N PHE A 65 5.44 0.86 -10.59
CA PHE A 65 4.90 -0.48 -10.35
C PHE A 65 5.54 -1.54 -11.21
N ILE A 66 6.02 -1.20 -12.41
CA ILE A 66 6.79 -2.13 -13.24
C ILE A 66 8.13 -2.45 -12.54
N GLY A 67 8.86 -1.42 -12.07
CA GLY A 67 10.09 -1.63 -11.29
C GLY A 67 9.85 -2.45 -10.02
N TYR A 68 8.75 -2.16 -9.32
CA TYR A 68 8.35 -2.87 -8.11
C TYR A 68 8.10 -4.36 -8.39
N VAL A 69 7.25 -4.71 -9.37
CA VAL A 69 6.89 -6.10 -9.69
C VAL A 69 8.09 -6.91 -10.19
N VAL A 70 8.95 -6.32 -11.02
CA VAL A 70 10.15 -7.00 -11.54
C VAL A 70 11.10 -7.45 -10.43
N LEU A 71 11.24 -6.66 -9.36
CA LEU A 71 12.16 -6.96 -8.27
C LEU A 71 11.47 -7.48 -6.99
N GLU A 72 10.14 -7.60 -6.95
CA GLU A 72 9.41 -8.11 -5.79
C GLU A 72 9.81 -9.55 -5.44
N ILE A 73 9.83 -10.47 -6.43
CA ILE A 73 10.20 -11.87 -6.21
C ILE A 73 11.70 -12.01 -5.90
N PRO A 74 12.64 -11.46 -6.70
CA PRO A 74 14.06 -11.47 -6.35
C PRO A 74 14.34 -10.85 -4.98
N GLY A 75 13.66 -9.74 -4.65
CA GLY A 75 13.77 -9.06 -3.36
C GLY A 75 13.39 -9.95 -2.19
N THR A 76 12.30 -10.69 -2.29
CA THR A 76 11.83 -11.61 -1.25
C THR A 76 12.84 -12.75 -0.99
N ILE A 77 13.46 -13.28 -2.05
CA ILE A 77 14.50 -14.32 -1.93
C ILE A 77 15.75 -13.76 -1.22
N LEU A 78 16.11 -12.52 -1.52
CA LEU A 78 17.28 -11.88 -0.92
C LEU A 78 17.10 -11.56 0.57
N VAL A 79 15.87 -11.25 1.01
CA VAL A 79 15.56 -11.05 2.45
C VAL A 79 15.93 -12.28 3.28
N GLU A 80 15.62 -13.48 2.78
CA GLU A 80 15.94 -14.72 3.50
C GLU A 80 17.44 -15.01 3.57
N LYS A 81 18.21 -14.56 2.56
CA LYS A 81 19.68 -14.78 2.50
C LYS A 81 20.48 -13.74 3.28
N TRP A 82 19.95 -12.53 3.41
CA TRP A 82 20.55 -11.45 4.18
C TRP A 82 19.90 -11.36 5.57
N THR A 83 20.22 -10.29 6.31
CA THR A 83 19.51 -9.99 7.55
C THR A 83 18.27 -9.16 7.23
N ALA A 84 17.15 -9.45 7.88
CA ALA A 84 15.91 -8.73 7.62
C ALA A 84 16.04 -7.22 7.93
N LYS A 85 16.74 -6.84 9.02
CA LYS A 85 17.02 -5.43 9.32
C LYS A 85 17.92 -4.77 8.28
N GLY A 86 18.95 -5.46 7.82
CA GLY A 86 19.86 -4.97 6.78
C GLY A 86 19.13 -4.73 5.47
N TRP A 87 18.19 -5.63 5.12
CA TRP A 87 17.37 -5.51 3.94
C TRP A 87 16.41 -4.31 4.04
N ILE A 88 15.69 -4.16 5.16
CA ILE A 88 14.81 -3.01 5.42
C ILE A 88 15.60 -1.70 5.36
N ALA A 89 16.76 -1.65 6.02
CA ALA A 89 17.62 -0.46 6.01
C ALA A 89 18.10 -0.11 4.60
N ARG A 90 18.56 -1.11 3.82
CA ARG A 90 18.98 -0.90 2.42
C ARG A 90 17.84 -0.31 1.58
N ILE A 91 16.63 -0.87 1.71
CA ILE A 91 15.46 -0.37 0.99
C ILE A 91 15.20 1.09 1.37
N MET A 92 15.10 1.40 2.66
CA MET A 92 14.81 2.75 3.15
C MET A 92 15.83 3.78 2.66
N ILE A 93 17.14 3.45 2.70
CA ILE A 93 18.21 4.35 2.26
C ILE A 93 18.16 4.54 0.74
N SER A 94 18.15 3.45 -0.04
CA SER A 94 18.18 3.52 -1.51
C SER A 94 16.94 4.19 -2.08
N TRP A 95 15.77 3.87 -1.51
CA TRP A 95 14.53 4.50 -1.88
C TRP A 95 14.49 5.98 -1.49
N GLY A 96 14.88 6.36 -0.27
CA GLY A 96 14.94 7.76 0.15
C GLY A 96 15.86 8.61 -0.74
N ILE A 97 17.01 8.06 -1.16
CA ILE A 97 17.90 8.72 -2.13
C ILE A 97 17.20 8.93 -3.48
N LEU A 98 16.53 7.91 -4.01
CA LEU A 98 15.82 8.01 -5.30
C LEU A 98 14.60 8.95 -5.22
N ALA A 99 13.91 8.97 -4.07
CA ALA A 99 12.86 9.95 -3.81
C ALA A 99 13.41 11.37 -3.87
N MET A 100 14.51 11.66 -3.17
CA MET A 100 15.18 12.97 -3.23
C MET A 100 15.63 13.31 -4.66
N LEU A 101 16.20 12.36 -5.39
CA LEU A 101 16.64 12.55 -6.78
C LEU A 101 15.48 12.88 -7.71
N THR A 102 14.23 12.50 -7.38
CA THR A 102 13.06 12.94 -8.14
C THR A 102 12.90 14.46 -8.11
N GLY A 103 13.35 15.14 -7.06
CA GLY A 103 13.39 16.61 -6.97
C GLY A 103 14.37 17.29 -7.94
N PHE A 104 15.28 16.53 -8.55
CA PHE A 104 16.30 17.07 -9.47
C PHE A 104 16.07 16.68 -10.94
N VAL A 105 14.92 16.12 -11.29
CA VAL A 105 14.60 15.79 -12.68
C VAL A 105 14.34 17.04 -13.51
N HIS A 106 14.78 16.99 -14.77
CA HIS A 106 14.55 18.06 -15.76
C HIS A 106 13.87 17.53 -17.04
N THR A 107 13.94 16.22 -17.30
CA THR A 107 13.38 15.61 -18.51
C THR A 107 12.46 14.44 -18.16
N LYS A 108 11.54 14.13 -19.08
CA LYS A 108 10.64 12.97 -18.95
C LYS A 108 11.40 11.65 -18.79
N ASN A 109 12.52 11.47 -19.48
CA ASN A 109 13.30 10.23 -19.41
C ASN A 109 13.99 10.07 -18.05
N GLN A 110 14.52 11.16 -17.47
CA GLN A 110 15.04 11.16 -16.10
C GLN A 110 13.92 10.81 -15.11
N PHE A 111 12.74 11.41 -15.26
CA PHE A 111 11.59 11.13 -14.42
C PHE A 111 11.20 9.65 -14.49
N TYR A 112 11.07 9.08 -15.69
CA TYR A 112 10.74 7.67 -15.88
C TYR A 112 11.79 6.74 -15.27
N LEU A 113 13.08 7.02 -15.51
CA LEU A 113 14.17 6.21 -15.00
C LEU A 113 14.17 6.20 -13.45
N ILE A 114 14.08 7.38 -12.83
CA ILE A 114 14.09 7.48 -11.38
C ILE A 114 12.86 6.82 -10.78
N ARG A 115 11.67 6.98 -11.37
CA ARG A 115 10.45 6.32 -10.92
C ARG A 115 10.52 4.79 -11.05
N PHE A 116 11.09 4.27 -12.12
CA PHE A 116 11.35 2.83 -12.27
C PHE A 116 12.31 2.32 -11.20
N LEU A 117 13.45 2.99 -11.02
CA LEU A 117 14.46 2.62 -10.02
C LEU A 117 13.90 2.73 -8.59
N LEU A 118 13.05 3.72 -8.33
CA LEU A 118 12.36 3.90 -7.05
C LEU A 118 11.47 2.69 -6.73
N GLY A 119 10.65 2.25 -7.71
CA GLY A 119 9.85 1.04 -7.57
C GLY A 119 10.69 -0.20 -7.33
N ALA A 120 11.79 -0.35 -8.08
CA ALA A 120 12.75 -1.43 -7.91
C ALA A 120 13.44 -1.42 -6.55
N ALA A 121 13.79 -0.23 -6.03
CA ALA A 121 14.40 -0.09 -4.72
C ALA A 121 13.44 -0.41 -3.56
N GLU A 122 12.16 -0.05 -3.69
CA GLU A 122 11.11 -0.32 -2.70
C GLU A 122 10.64 -1.80 -2.72
N ALA A 123 10.87 -2.50 -3.82
CA ALA A 123 10.48 -3.90 -3.97
C ALA A 123 11.03 -4.76 -2.83
N GLY A 124 10.17 -5.59 -2.25
CA GLY A 124 10.53 -6.45 -1.11
C GLY A 124 10.45 -5.76 0.26
N PHE A 125 10.02 -4.50 0.37
CA PHE A 125 9.85 -3.84 1.66
C PHE A 125 8.78 -4.52 2.53
N PHE A 126 7.57 -4.67 2.01
CA PHE A 126 6.48 -5.33 2.73
C PHE A 126 6.80 -6.81 3.02
N PRO A 127 7.22 -7.63 2.05
CA PRO A 127 7.69 -8.98 2.35
C PRO A 127 8.82 -9.03 3.39
N GLY A 128 9.78 -8.10 3.32
CA GLY A 128 10.87 -7.98 4.29
C GLY A 128 10.37 -7.73 5.71
N ILE A 129 9.37 -6.87 5.88
CA ILE A 129 8.73 -6.66 7.18
C ILE A 129 8.01 -7.93 7.65
N ILE A 130 7.31 -8.66 6.77
CA ILE A 130 6.64 -9.91 7.13
C ILE A 130 7.66 -10.96 7.60
N VAL A 131 8.78 -11.09 6.91
CA VAL A 131 9.89 -11.97 7.34
C VAL A 131 10.41 -11.52 8.70
N TYR A 132 10.68 -10.21 8.89
CA TYR A 132 11.12 -9.68 10.17
C TYR A 132 10.12 -9.99 11.30
N LEU A 133 8.83 -9.76 11.08
CA LEU A 133 7.80 -10.08 12.06
C LEU A 133 7.74 -11.58 12.38
N SER A 134 8.11 -12.45 11.43
CA SER A 134 8.16 -13.89 11.67
C SER A 134 9.27 -14.33 12.63
N HIS A 135 10.31 -13.51 12.81
CA HIS A 135 11.35 -13.73 13.80
C HIS A 135 10.94 -13.32 15.23
N TRP A 136 9.86 -12.54 15.39
CA TRP A 136 9.47 -11.94 16.66
C TRP A 136 8.08 -12.31 17.14
N PHE A 137 7.19 -12.71 16.23
CA PHE A 137 5.80 -13.02 16.54
C PHE A 137 5.46 -14.46 16.17
N ARG A 138 4.79 -15.15 17.08
CA ARG A 138 4.19 -16.46 16.78
C ARG A 138 3.14 -16.32 15.68
N TYR A 139 2.85 -17.39 14.97
CA TYR A 139 1.88 -17.41 13.87
C TYR A 139 0.53 -16.76 14.24
N GLN A 140 0.01 -17.12 15.42
CA GLN A 140 -1.27 -16.58 15.92
C GLN A 140 -1.26 -15.07 16.24
N ASP A 141 -0.10 -14.48 16.57
CA ASP A 141 0.05 -13.06 16.91
C ASP A 141 0.42 -12.21 15.68
N ARG A 142 1.01 -12.84 14.65
CA ARG A 142 1.55 -12.19 13.45
C ARG A 142 0.48 -11.47 12.64
N ALA A 143 -0.71 -12.08 12.49
CA ALA A 143 -1.81 -11.47 11.75
C ALA A 143 -2.24 -10.11 12.34
N LYS A 144 -2.27 -10.01 13.68
CA LYS A 144 -2.59 -8.75 14.38
C LYS A 144 -1.51 -7.68 14.18
N ALA A 145 -0.23 -8.09 14.20
CA ALA A 145 0.88 -7.18 13.94
C ALA A 145 0.84 -6.62 12.52
N VAL A 146 0.59 -7.48 11.52
CA VAL A 146 0.43 -7.05 10.12
C VAL A 146 -0.77 -6.13 9.94
N ALA A 147 -1.93 -6.48 10.51
CA ALA A 147 -3.12 -5.63 10.45
C ALA A 147 -2.88 -4.24 11.04
N TYR A 148 -2.16 -4.16 12.18
CA TYR A 148 -1.76 -2.88 12.76
C TYR A 148 -0.89 -2.06 11.78
N LEU A 149 0.11 -2.67 11.15
CA LEU A 149 0.95 -1.98 10.17
C LEU A 149 0.16 -1.48 8.97
N MET A 150 -0.81 -2.27 8.48
CA MET A 150 -1.63 -1.87 7.34
C MET A 150 -2.49 -0.62 7.59
N THR A 151 -2.82 -0.31 8.85
CA THR A 151 -3.48 0.98 9.18
C THR A 151 -2.59 2.17 8.85
N GLY A 152 -1.27 1.98 8.79
CA GLY A 152 -0.31 3.00 8.37
C GLY A 152 -0.54 3.52 6.95
N ILE A 153 -1.14 2.73 6.05
CA ILE A 153 -1.51 3.18 4.69
C ILE A 153 -2.48 4.35 4.75
N SER A 154 -3.56 4.20 5.52
CA SER A 154 -4.56 5.27 5.67
C SER A 154 -3.99 6.47 6.40
N VAL A 155 -3.23 6.26 7.48
CA VAL A 155 -2.57 7.32 8.23
C VAL A 155 -1.59 8.10 7.35
N SER A 156 -0.80 7.40 6.54
CA SER A 156 0.12 8.02 5.58
C SER A 156 -0.60 8.93 4.58
N ASN A 157 -1.70 8.47 4.00
CA ASN A 157 -2.46 9.27 3.03
C ASN A 157 -3.14 10.49 3.69
N ILE A 158 -3.68 10.31 4.92
CA ILE A 158 -4.35 11.38 5.68
C ILE A 158 -3.35 12.49 6.05
N ILE A 159 -2.16 12.13 6.49
CA ILE A 159 -1.11 13.07 6.89
C ILE A 159 -0.35 13.59 5.66
N GLY A 160 -0.07 12.72 4.71
CA GLY A 160 0.75 13.00 3.54
C GLY A 160 0.15 14.06 2.63
N ALA A 161 -1.16 14.02 2.41
CA ALA A 161 -1.81 14.99 1.55
C ALA A 161 -1.64 16.44 2.07
N PRO A 162 -1.99 16.79 3.32
CA PRO A 162 -1.73 18.12 3.86
C PRO A 162 -0.24 18.48 3.94
N LEU A 163 0.61 17.52 4.30
CA LEU A 163 2.06 17.72 4.38
C LEU A 163 2.64 18.10 3.01
N SER A 164 2.37 17.33 1.97
CA SER A 164 2.80 17.64 0.60
C SER A 164 2.29 19.00 0.14
N GLY A 165 1.04 19.37 0.48
CA GLY A 165 0.47 20.68 0.18
C GLY A 165 1.13 21.84 0.92
N LEU A 166 1.71 21.61 2.10
CA LEU A 166 2.54 22.60 2.80
C LEU A 166 3.93 22.69 2.18
N LEU A 167 4.56 21.55 1.92
CA LEU A 167 5.93 21.49 1.39
C LEU A 167 6.05 22.12 0.00
N VAL A 168 5.05 21.96 -0.85
CA VAL A 168 5.00 22.59 -2.19
C VAL A 168 5.03 24.13 -2.14
N LYS A 169 4.72 24.75 -1.00
CA LYS A 169 4.82 26.22 -0.82
C LYS A 169 6.24 26.72 -0.51
N ILE A 170 7.16 25.80 -0.20
CA ILE A 170 8.54 26.18 0.14
C ILE A 170 9.27 26.56 -1.15
N HIS A 171 9.71 27.81 -1.23
CA HIS A 171 10.54 28.32 -2.33
C HIS A 171 11.85 28.79 -1.73
N TRP A 172 12.82 27.91 -1.64
CA TRP A 172 14.11 28.19 -1.01
C TRP A 172 15.25 27.82 -1.94
N LEU A 173 16.38 28.53 -1.84
CA LEU A 173 17.59 28.31 -2.65
C LEU A 173 17.34 28.26 -4.17
N GLY A 174 16.37 29.01 -4.67
CA GLY A 174 16.03 29.02 -6.10
C GLY A 174 15.32 27.78 -6.62
N LEU A 175 14.98 26.82 -5.75
CA LEU A 175 14.24 25.61 -6.13
C LEU A 175 12.74 25.80 -5.90
N SER A 176 11.95 25.27 -6.82
CA SER A 176 10.48 25.24 -6.72
C SER A 176 10.01 24.28 -5.63
N GLY A 177 8.82 24.56 -5.07
CA GLY A 177 8.30 23.83 -3.91
C GLY A 177 8.10 22.34 -4.13
N TRP A 178 7.74 21.89 -5.34
CA TRP A 178 7.62 20.47 -5.64
C TRP A 178 8.97 19.73 -5.54
N ARG A 179 10.10 20.40 -5.81
CA ARG A 179 11.46 19.85 -5.66
C ARG A 179 11.78 19.68 -4.17
N TRP A 180 11.50 20.70 -3.36
CA TRP A 180 11.67 20.62 -1.90
C TRP A 180 10.78 19.55 -1.28
N MET A 181 9.58 19.34 -1.78
CA MET A 181 8.70 18.28 -1.29
C MET A 181 9.37 16.92 -1.42
N PHE A 182 9.91 16.55 -2.58
CA PHE A 182 10.62 15.27 -2.76
C PHE A 182 11.88 15.17 -1.88
N ILE A 183 12.65 16.26 -1.75
CA ILE A 183 13.86 16.29 -0.91
C ILE A 183 13.49 16.06 0.56
N LEU A 184 12.50 16.79 1.07
CA LEU A 184 12.11 16.74 2.48
C LEU A 184 11.33 15.47 2.86
N GLU A 185 10.60 14.87 1.94
CA GLU A 185 9.90 13.60 2.17
C GLU A 185 10.84 12.39 2.03
N GLY A 186 11.87 12.47 1.18
CA GLY A 186 12.89 11.41 1.05
C GLY A 186 13.89 11.36 2.21
N LEU A 187 14.21 12.51 2.81
CA LEU A 187 15.22 12.60 3.87
C LEU A 187 14.88 11.76 5.12
N PRO A 188 13.66 11.74 5.65
CA PRO A 188 13.29 10.87 6.77
C PRO A 188 13.52 9.38 6.48
N ALA A 189 13.29 8.93 5.25
CA ALA A 189 13.53 7.55 4.87
C ALA A 189 15.01 7.17 4.98
N ILE A 190 15.92 8.04 4.54
CA ILE A 190 17.37 7.82 4.66
C ILE A 190 17.78 7.78 6.13
N ILE A 191 17.35 8.76 6.93
CA ILE A 191 17.68 8.84 8.36
C ILE A 191 17.19 7.58 9.08
N LEU A 192 15.93 7.20 8.89
CA LEU A 192 15.36 6.01 9.52
C LEU A 192 15.97 4.72 8.98
N GLY A 193 16.41 4.69 7.73
CA GLY A 193 17.18 3.58 7.19
C GLY A 193 18.48 3.34 7.97
N PHE A 194 19.24 4.40 8.28
CA PHE A 194 20.41 4.30 9.15
C PHE A 194 20.01 3.93 10.58
N VAL A 195 18.98 4.56 11.16
CA VAL A 195 18.49 4.21 12.50
C VAL A 195 18.09 2.75 12.58
N THR A 196 17.51 2.18 11.53
CA THR A 196 17.10 0.76 11.45
C THR A 196 18.28 -0.18 11.76
N LEU A 197 19.50 0.13 11.27
CA LEU A 197 20.69 -0.69 11.49
C LEU A 197 21.09 -0.81 12.96
N PHE A 198 20.74 0.19 13.78
CA PHE A 198 21.08 0.22 15.22
C PHE A 198 19.87 -0.12 16.11
N TYR A 199 18.65 0.25 15.70
CA TYR A 199 17.47 0.07 16.53
C TYR A 199 16.87 -1.33 16.43
N LEU A 200 16.80 -1.91 15.22
CA LEU A 200 16.24 -3.24 15.00
C LEU A 200 17.30 -4.32 15.32
N THR A 201 16.81 -5.42 15.84
CA THR A 201 17.59 -6.64 16.10
C THR A 201 17.00 -7.76 15.25
N ASP A 202 17.80 -8.53 14.52
CA ASP A 202 17.27 -9.55 13.60
C ASP A 202 16.64 -10.73 14.32
N TRP A 203 17.24 -11.18 15.41
CA TRP A 203 16.86 -12.42 16.10
C TRP A 203 16.67 -12.19 17.60
N PRO A 204 15.72 -12.88 18.24
CA PRO A 204 15.54 -12.80 19.68
C PRO A 204 16.84 -13.09 20.48
N ARG A 205 17.68 -14.03 20.00
CA ARG A 205 18.97 -14.35 20.65
C ARG A 205 19.89 -13.14 20.81
N GLN A 206 19.81 -12.19 19.89
CA GLN A 206 20.68 -10.99 19.87
C GLN A 206 20.11 -9.83 20.67
N ALA A 207 18.85 -9.94 21.16
CA ALA A 207 18.14 -8.84 21.81
C ALA A 207 18.64 -8.63 23.25
N SER A 208 19.41 -7.57 23.49
CA SER A 208 19.83 -7.17 24.83
C SER A 208 18.68 -6.60 25.67
N TRP A 209 17.64 -6.07 25.03
CA TRP A 209 16.47 -5.45 25.67
C TRP A 209 15.41 -6.44 26.13
N LEU A 210 15.51 -7.74 25.77
CA LEU A 210 14.58 -8.79 26.14
C LEU A 210 15.18 -9.60 27.31
N PRO A 211 14.46 -9.78 28.44
CA PRO A 211 14.91 -10.62 29.55
C PRO A 211 15.16 -12.05 29.11
N GLN A 212 16.15 -12.72 29.72
CA GLN A 212 16.57 -14.06 29.30
C GLN A 212 15.44 -15.09 29.32
N GLU A 213 14.61 -15.08 30.35
CA GLU A 213 13.45 -15.95 30.48
C GLU A 213 12.43 -15.81 29.31
N GLU A 214 12.13 -14.55 28.93
CA GLU A 214 11.22 -14.24 27.80
C GLU A 214 11.87 -14.62 26.46
N LYS A 215 13.21 -14.45 26.37
CA LYS A 215 14.01 -14.81 25.19
C LYS A 215 13.99 -16.32 24.96
N ASP A 216 14.28 -17.11 25.98
CA ASP A 216 14.35 -18.57 25.90
C ASP A 216 12.98 -19.15 25.57
N TRP A 217 11.92 -18.60 26.17
CA TRP A 217 10.54 -18.98 25.86
C TRP A 217 10.21 -18.70 24.40
N LEU A 218 10.51 -17.48 23.89
CA LEU A 218 10.19 -17.09 22.51
C LEU A 218 10.92 -17.94 21.48
N ILE A 219 12.23 -18.19 21.71
CA ILE A 219 13.05 -19.00 20.82
C ILE A 219 12.47 -20.41 20.72
N LYS A 220 12.10 -21.02 21.86
CA LYS A 220 11.49 -22.34 21.88
C LYS A 220 10.18 -22.39 21.09
N GLU A 221 9.27 -21.44 21.30
CA GLU A 221 8.00 -21.34 20.60
C GLU A 221 8.19 -21.24 19.07
N LEU A 222 9.12 -20.37 18.61
CA LEU A 222 9.41 -20.19 17.19
C LEU A 222 10.08 -21.41 16.56
N GLU A 223 10.96 -22.11 17.29
CA GLU A 223 11.59 -23.35 16.83
C GLU A 223 10.55 -24.49 16.70
N ASP A 224 9.63 -24.60 17.63
CA ASP A 224 8.57 -25.61 17.59
C ASP A 224 7.57 -25.33 16.43
N GLU A 225 7.21 -24.06 16.19
CA GLU A 225 6.43 -23.68 14.99
C GLU A 225 7.16 -24.05 13.69
N LYS A 226 8.46 -23.83 13.61
CA LYS A 226 9.27 -24.14 12.44
C LYS A 226 9.27 -25.63 12.14
N LYS A 227 9.44 -26.49 13.16
CA LYS A 227 9.39 -27.95 13.02
C LYS A 227 8.03 -28.44 12.49
N ILE A 228 6.93 -27.88 13.02
CA ILE A 228 5.57 -28.22 12.56
C ILE A 228 5.37 -27.82 11.09
N LYS A 229 5.91 -26.68 10.68
CA LYS A 229 5.80 -26.19 9.31
C LYS A 229 6.63 -27.03 8.33
N GLU A 230 7.85 -27.42 8.70
CA GLU A 230 8.72 -28.26 7.89
C GLU A 230 8.15 -29.68 7.68
N ALA A 231 7.43 -30.22 8.66
CA ALA A 231 6.77 -31.52 8.55
C ALA A 231 5.56 -31.54 7.59
N LYS A 232 5.01 -30.39 7.23
CA LYS A 232 3.83 -30.25 6.34
C LYS A 232 4.18 -29.98 4.87
N HIS A 233 5.24 -30.58 4.33
CA HIS A 233 5.78 -30.23 3.00
C HIS A 233 4.95 -30.69 1.79
N SER A 234 5.02 -29.84 0.77
CA SER A 234 4.83 -29.94 -0.69
C SER A 234 3.41 -30.10 -1.23
N LEU A 235 2.75 -28.96 -1.47
CA LEU A 235 1.80 -28.87 -2.58
C LEU A 235 2.44 -28.04 -3.71
N LYS A 236 2.21 -28.46 -4.96
CA LYS A 236 2.83 -27.83 -6.13
C LYS A 236 2.30 -26.41 -6.30
N ILE A 237 3.18 -25.41 -6.18
CA ILE A 237 2.87 -23.98 -6.37
C ILE A 237 2.15 -23.74 -7.70
N LEU A 238 2.50 -24.51 -8.76
CA LEU A 238 1.86 -24.41 -10.07
C LEU A 238 0.36 -24.73 -10.06
N ASP A 239 -0.15 -25.52 -9.11
CA ASP A 239 -1.57 -25.86 -9.07
C ASP A 239 -2.43 -24.65 -8.66
N ALA A 240 -1.87 -23.70 -7.89
CA ALA A 240 -2.54 -22.45 -7.57
C ALA A 240 -2.90 -21.63 -8.82
N PHE A 241 -2.05 -21.66 -9.85
CA PHE A 241 -2.25 -20.91 -11.10
C PHE A 241 -3.39 -21.43 -11.97
N ARG A 242 -3.85 -22.66 -11.75
CA ARG A 242 -4.92 -23.31 -12.52
C ARG A 242 -6.30 -23.20 -11.87
N HIS A 243 -6.38 -22.75 -10.62
CA HIS A 243 -7.64 -22.56 -9.94
C HIS A 243 -8.42 -21.36 -10.52
N ARG A 244 -9.64 -21.60 -11.01
CA ARG A 244 -10.53 -20.55 -11.54
C ARG A 244 -10.71 -19.40 -10.55
N GLU A 245 -10.88 -19.69 -9.27
CA GLU A 245 -11.06 -18.73 -8.21
C GLU A 245 -9.82 -17.84 -8.02
N VAL A 246 -8.61 -18.39 -8.14
CA VAL A 246 -7.36 -17.64 -8.07
C VAL A 246 -7.22 -16.70 -9.26
N ILE A 247 -7.55 -17.16 -10.47
CA ILE A 247 -7.54 -16.33 -11.68
C ILE A 247 -8.52 -15.17 -11.55
N LEU A 248 -9.76 -15.45 -11.09
CA LEU A 248 -10.77 -14.40 -10.86
C LEU A 248 -10.32 -13.38 -9.83
N LEU A 249 -9.73 -13.82 -8.71
CA LEU A 249 -9.21 -12.93 -7.68
C LEU A 249 -8.02 -12.11 -8.20
N THR A 250 -7.15 -12.69 -9.01
CA THR A 250 -6.01 -11.99 -9.62
C THR A 250 -6.49 -10.87 -10.54
N LEU A 251 -7.45 -11.16 -11.42
CA LEU A 251 -8.03 -10.15 -12.30
C LEU A 251 -8.86 -9.11 -11.52
N ALA A 252 -9.64 -9.53 -10.54
CA ALA A 252 -10.37 -8.61 -9.67
C ALA A 252 -9.41 -7.65 -8.96
N TYR A 253 -8.31 -8.16 -8.39
CA TYR A 253 -7.31 -7.33 -7.71
C TYR A 253 -6.61 -6.37 -8.68
N PHE A 254 -6.28 -6.81 -9.88
CA PHE A 254 -5.75 -5.93 -10.93
C PHE A 254 -6.69 -4.74 -11.20
N PHE A 255 -7.99 -4.97 -11.36
CA PHE A 255 -8.96 -3.90 -11.61
C PHE A 255 -9.21 -3.04 -10.37
N MET A 256 -9.19 -3.61 -9.14
CA MET A 256 -9.24 -2.85 -7.89
C MET A 256 -8.05 -1.90 -7.78
N VAL A 257 -6.85 -2.42 -7.97
CA VAL A 257 -5.60 -1.66 -7.89
C VAL A 257 -5.52 -0.58 -8.96
N THR A 258 -6.04 -0.87 -10.18
CA THR A 258 -6.21 0.12 -11.25
C THR A 258 -7.05 1.31 -10.78
N GLY A 259 -8.21 1.05 -10.17
CA GLY A 259 -9.09 2.07 -9.62
C GLY A 259 -8.45 2.87 -8.50
N VAL A 260 -7.87 2.18 -7.52
CA VAL A 260 -7.26 2.78 -6.33
C VAL A 260 -6.10 3.70 -6.68
N TYR A 261 -5.09 3.21 -7.40
CA TYR A 261 -3.90 4.02 -7.71
C TYR A 261 -4.17 5.07 -8.79
N GLY A 262 -5.08 4.78 -9.74
CA GLY A 262 -5.54 5.79 -10.68
C GLY A 262 -6.18 6.97 -9.97
N MET A 263 -7.11 6.71 -9.05
CA MET A 263 -7.72 7.75 -8.23
C MET A 263 -6.68 8.46 -7.34
N ASN A 264 -5.89 7.72 -6.57
CA ASN A 264 -4.94 8.30 -5.62
C ASN A 264 -3.98 9.29 -6.30
N PHE A 265 -3.49 8.94 -7.48
CA PHE A 265 -2.58 9.80 -8.21
C PHE A 265 -3.27 11.05 -8.80
N TRP A 266 -4.46 10.88 -9.40
CA TRP A 266 -5.14 11.96 -10.10
C TRP A 266 -6.08 12.78 -9.21
N LEU A 267 -6.35 12.35 -7.98
CA LEU A 267 -7.27 13.02 -7.05
C LEU A 267 -6.96 14.54 -6.87
N PRO A 268 -5.70 14.97 -6.62
CA PRO A 268 -5.41 16.40 -6.50
C PRO A 268 -5.69 17.17 -7.81
N SER A 269 -5.39 16.57 -8.96
CA SER A 269 -5.61 17.18 -10.28
C SER A 269 -7.10 17.30 -10.63
N ILE A 270 -7.88 16.28 -10.26
CA ILE A 270 -9.34 16.26 -10.44
C ILE A 270 -9.97 17.37 -9.59
N ILE A 271 -9.62 17.48 -8.31
CA ILE A 271 -10.12 18.54 -7.41
C ILE A 271 -9.69 19.93 -7.92
N LYS A 272 -8.43 20.09 -8.38
CA LYS A 272 -7.94 21.35 -8.95
C LYS A 272 -8.78 21.82 -10.13
N LYS A 273 -9.25 20.91 -10.98
CA LYS A 273 -10.04 21.24 -12.17
C LYS A 273 -11.49 21.60 -11.83
N MET A 274 -11.98 21.14 -10.68
CA MET A 274 -13.37 21.42 -10.21
C MET A 274 -13.46 22.68 -9.36
N SER A 275 -12.34 23.30 -8.99
CA SER A 275 -12.32 24.40 -8.02
C SER A 275 -11.18 25.37 -8.26
N ASN A 276 -11.45 26.66 -8.01
CA ASN A 276 -10.43 27.72 -8.06
C ASN A 276 -9.83 27.98 -6.67
N ILE A 277 -9.36 26.93 -6.00
CA ILE A 277 -8.79 27.01 -4.65
C ILE A 277 -7.29 26.81 -4.68
N SER A 278 -6.62 27.19 -3.58
CA SER A 278 -5.17 27.06 -3.45
C SER A 278 -4.72 25.58 -3.43
N THR A 279 -3.46 25.32 -3.81
CA THR A 279 -2.87 23.97 -3.77
C THR A 279 -2.95 23.33 -2.37
N PHE A 280 -2.83 24.13 -1.31
CA PHE A 280 -2.98 23.65 0.06
C PHE A 280 -4.42 23.23 0.37
N GLN A 281 -5.42 23.99 -0.07
CA GLN A 281 -6.83 23.61 0.09
C GLN A 281 -7.16 22.33 -0.72
N ILE A 282 -6.60 22.20 -1.93
CA ILE A 282 -6.71 20.97 -2.72
C ILE A 282 -6.16 19.79 -1.92
N SER A 283 -4.99 19.95 -1.28
CA SER A 283 -4.38 18.87 -0.50
C SER A 283 -5.20 18.49 0.73
N LEU A 284 -5.81 19.45 1.43
CA LEU A 284 -6.73 19.18 2.54
C LEU A 284 -7.97 18.42 2.08
N LEU A 285 -8.59 18.85 0.97
CA LEU A 285 -9.74 18.14 0.41
C LEU A 285 -9.38 16.74 -0.08
N SER A 286 -8.16 16.56 -0.60
CA SER A 286 -7.65 15.24 -1.01
C SER A 286 -7.44 14.28 0.15
N ALA A 287 -7.30 14.76 1.39
CA ALA A 287 -7.21 13.91 2.58
C ALA A 287 -8.57 13.30 2.98
N LEU A 288 -9.69 13.97 2.67
CA LEU A 288 -11.03 13.52 3.11
C LEU A 288 -11.41 12.11 2.65
N PRO A 289 -11.23 11.72 1.37
CA PRO A 289 -11.51 10.36 0.92
C PRO A 289 -10.79 9.28 1.74
N TYR A 290 -9.57 9.56 2.19
CA TYR A 290 -8.79 8.61 3.02
C TYR A 290 -9.30 8.53 4.46
N VAL A 291 -9.83 9.63 5.02
CA VAL A 291 -10.49 9.63 6.34
C VAL A 291 -11.72 8.73 6.30
N PHE A 292 -12.59 8.90 5.29
CA PHE A 292 -13.75 8.03 5.10
C PHE A 292 -13.35 6.59 4.82
N GLY A 293 -12.27 6.37 4.04
CA GLY A 293 -11.68 5.06 3.82
C GLY A 293 -11.21 4.39 5.12
N PHE A 294 -10.54 5.14 6.01
CA PHE A 294 -10.10 4.62 7.30
C PHE A 294 -11.27 4.18 8.19
N ILE A 295 -12.32 4.96 8.25
CA ILE A 295 -13.54 4.60 8.99
C ILE A 295 -14.18 3.35 8.39
N THR A 296 -14.29 3.31 7.06
CA THR A 296 -14.97 2.22 6.35
C THR A 296 -14.24 0.89 6.47
N ILE A 297 -12.89 0.88 6.40
CA ILE A 297 -12.13 -0.37 6.56
C ILE A 297 -12.37 -1.03 7.92
N LEU A 298 -12.54 -0.24 8.99
CA LEU A 298 -12.84 -0.73 10.33
C LEU A 298 -14.28 -1.26 10.42
N LEU A 299 -15.25 -0.50 9.92
CA LEU A 299 -16.68 -0.87 9.98
C LEU A 299 -16.98 -2.10 9.12
N VAL A 300 -16.50 -2.11 7.87
CA VAL A 300 -16.70 -3.23 6.96
C VAL A 300 -15.95 -4.47 7.45
N GLY A 301 -14.72 -4.31 7.96
CA GLY A 301 -13.96 -5.40 8.56
C GLY A 301 -14.71 -6.05 9.72
N TRP A 302 -15.16 -5.23 10.69
CA TRP A 302 -15.94 -5.71 11.82
C TRP A 302 -17.24 -6.43 11.40
N HIS A 303 -18.00 -5.84 10.48
CA HIS A 303 -19.28 -6.42 10.04
C HIS A 303 -19.07 -7.70 9.23
N SER A 304 -18.07 -7.73 8.36
CA SER A 304 -17.69 -8.90 7.57
C SER A 304 -17.22 -10.05 8.47
N ASP A 305 -16.50 -9.76 9.56
CA ASP A 305 -16.10 -10.77 10.56
C ASP A 305 -17.29 -11.32 11.32
N LYS A 306 -18.20 -10.42 11.76
CA LYS A 306 -19.41 -10.81 12.50
C LYS A 306 -20.36 -11.67 11.68
N THR A 307 -20.49 -11.39 10.39
CA THR A 307 -21.40 -12.13 9.48
C THR A 307 -20.74 -13.32 8.80
N SER A 308 -19.41 -13.43 8.90
CA SER A 308 -18.59 -14.41 8.15
C SER A 308 -18.80 -14.33 6.64
N GLU A 309 -19.26 -13.18 6.14
CA GLU A 309 -19.53 -12.92 4.73
C GLU A 309 -18.44 -12.01 4.17
N ARG A 310 -17.72 -12.45 3.15
CA ARG A 310 -16.57 -11.74 2.56
C ARG A 310 -16.86 -11.19 1.17
N ARG A 311 -17.59 -11.97 0.38
CA ARG A 311 -17.82 -11.71 -1.06
C ARG A 311 -18.65 -10.47 -1.30
N TRP A 312 -19.79 -10.34 -0.62
CA TRP A 312 -20.67 -9.18 -0.76
C TRP A 312 -20.06 -7.91 -0.16
N HIS A 313 -19.36 -8.00 0.97
CA HIS A 313 -18.67 -6.85 1.56
C HIS A 313 -17.62 -6.28 0.60
N THR A 314 -16.85 -7.16 -0.05
CA THR A 314 -15.86 -6.76 -1.05
C THR A 314 -16.54 -6.16 -2.29
N ALA A 315 -17.56 -6.81 -2.84
CA ALA A 315 -18.23 -6.37 -4.06
C ALA A 315 -19.00 -5.04 -3.86
N LEU A 316 -19.77 -4.89 -2.76
CA LEU A 316 -20.50 -3.67 -2.45
C LEU A 316 -19.57 -2.48 -2.23
N SER A 317 -18.40 -2.70 -1.60
CA SER A 317 -17.37 -1.67 -1.47
C SER A 317 -16.89 -1.19 -2.85
N MET A 318 -16.64 -2.09 -3.80
CA MET A 318 -16.23 -1.73 -5.15
C MET A 318 -17.36 -1.06 -5.95
N ILE A 319 -18.60 -1.49 -5.78
CA ILE A 319 -19.77 -0.82 -6.37
C ILE A 319 -19.88 0.60 -5.82
N ALA A 320 -19.75 0.80 -4.51
CA ALA A 320 -19.76 2.13 -3.90
C ALA A 320 -18.65 3.03 -4.45
N ALA A 321 -17.42 2.49 -4.63
CA ALA A 321 -16.32 3.21 -5.25
C ALA A 321 -16.66 3.62 -6.70
N SER A 322 -17.23 2.71 -7.49
CA SER A 322 -17.64 2.97 -8.87
C SER A 322 -18.73 4.06 -8.94
N ILE A 323 -19.76 3.96 -8.11
CA ILE A 323 -20.84 4.97 -8.03
C ILE A 323 -20.27 6.33 -7.64
N GLY A 324 -19.40 6.38 -6.62
CA GLY A 324 -18.76 7.62 -6.19
C GLY A 324 -17.97 8.29 -7.32
N LEU A 325 -17.22 7.51 -8.12
CA LEU A 325 -16.48 8.02 -9.28
C LEU A 325 -17.43 8.59 -10.35
N VAL A 326 -18.49 7.88 -10.73
CA VAL A 326 -19.46 8.37 -11.71
C VAL A 326 -20.12 9.66 -11.22
N LEU A 327 -20.62 9.65 -9.98
CA LEU A 327 -21.31 10.80 -9.42
C LEU A 327 -20.37 12.00 -9.20
N SER A 328 -19.07 11.78 -8.95
CA SER A 328 -18.09 12.88 -8.89
C SER A 328 -17.97 13.62 -10.23
N VAL A 329 -18.11 12.91 -11.33
CA VAL A 329 -18.15 13.51 -12.68
C VAL A 329 -19.47 14.22 -12.94
N VAL A 330 -20.59 13.59 -12.60
CA VAL A 330 -21.95 14.17 -12.78
C VAL A 330 -22.08 15.48 -12.00
N PHE A 331 -21.57 15.51 -10.78
CA PHE A 331 -21.58 16.71 -9.94
C PHE A 331 -20.34 17.60 -10.10
N GLY A 332 -19.55 17.44 -11.16
CA GLY A 332 -18.30 18.16 -11.39
C GLY A 332 -18.41 19.69 -11.31
N ASN A 333 -19.59 20.27 -11.60
CA ASN A 333 -19.84 21.70 -11.46
C ASN A 333 -20.16 22.13 -10.01
N TYR A 334 -20.37 21.19 -9.10
CA TYR A 334 -20.68 21.41 -7.68
C TYR A 334 -19.58 20.83 -6.82
N ALA A 335 -18.52 21.60 -6.59
CA ALA A 335 -17.28 21.12 -5.96
C ALA A 335 -17.51 20.35 -4.65
N VAL A 336 -18.41 20.80 -3.78
CA VAL A 336 -18.73 20.13 -2.51
C VAL A 336 -19.32 18.74 -2.73
N LEU A 337 -20.30 18.63 -3.65
CA LEU A 337 -20.93 17.35 -3.98
C LEU A 337 -19.92 16.41 -4.66
N ALA A 338 -19.12 16.92 -5.58
CA ALA A 338 -18.07 16.12 -6.23
C ALA A 338 -17.08 15.56 -5.22
N VAL A 339 -16.61 16.36 -4.26
CA VAL A 339 -15.72 15.90 -3.19
C VAL A 339 -16.41 14.89 -2.27
N ALA A 340 -17.69 15.10 -1.93
CA ALA A 340 -18.45 14.12 -1.16
C ALA A 340 -18.54 12.76 -1.88
N MET A 341 -18.71 12.77 -3.21
CA MET A 341 -18.72 11.53 -4.01
C MET A 341 -17.31 10.89 -4.10
N LEU A 342 -16.27 11.70 -4.12
CA LEU A 342 -14.89 11.19 -4.00
C LEU A 342 -14.63 10.59 -2.61
N CYS A 343 -15.27 11.09 -1.54
CA CYS A 343 -15.23 10.44 -0.22
C CYS A 343 -15.91 9.07 -0.23
N LEU A 344 -17.04 8.93 -0.94
CA LEU A 344 -17.68 7.62 -1.17
C LEU A 344 -16.74 6.67 -1.92
N THR A 345 -16.03 7.17 -2.94
CA THR A 345 -15.00 6.39 -3.63
C THR A 345 -13.88 5.94 -2.70
N GLY A 346 -13.38 6.84 -1.85
CA GLY A 346 -12.35 6.51 -0.85
C GLY A 346 -12.81 5.46 0.15
N ALA A 347 -14.06 5.57 0.61
CA ALA A 347 -14.72 4.59 1.46
C ALA A 347 -14.76 3.20 0.80
N GLY A 348 -15.20 3.12 -0.46
CA GLY A 348 -15.24 1.87 -1.22
C GLY A 348 -13.85 1.29 -1.47
N ASN A 349 -12.89 2.14 -1.85
CA ASN A 349 -11.50 1.74 -2.12
C ASN A 349 -10.75 1.22 -0.88
N ALA A 350 -11.17 1.52 0.32
CA ALA A 350 -10.61 0.96 1.55
C ALA A 350 -11.45 -0.22 2.09
N GLY A 351 -12.77 -0.13 1.97
CA GLY A 351 -13.71 -1.12 2.51
C GLY A 351 -13.58 -2.51 1.90
N TYR A 352 -13.06 -2.66 0.68
CA TYR A 352 -12.89 -3.98 0.08
C TYR A 352 -11.76 -4.81 0.72
N LEU A 353 -10.76 -4.17 1.30
CA LEU A 353 -9.51 -4.81 1.75
C LEU A 353 -9.72 -5.97 2.72
N PRO A 354 -10.49 -5.83 3.83
CA PRO A 354 -10.64 -6.90 4.81
C PRO A 354 -11.32 -8.14 4.21
N GLY A 355 -12.39 -7.94 3.43
CA GLY A 355 -13.11 -9.02 2.78
C GLY A 355 -12.27 -9.71 1.70
N PHE A 356 -11.60 -8.93 0.85
CA PHE A 356 -10.82 -9.45 -0.26
C PHE A 356 -9.68 -10.36 0.18
N TRP A 357 -8.84 -9.91 1.13
CA TRP A 357 -7.68 -10.70 1.57
C TRP A 357 -8.04 -11.92 2.42
N ALA A 358 -9.28 -12.01 2.88
CA ALA A 358 -9.80 -13.23 3.53
C ALA A 358 -10.31 -14.27 2.52
N LEU A 359 -10.63 -13.90 1.26
CA LEU A 359 -11.17 -14.81 0.26
C LEU A 359 -10.21 -15.94 -0.14
N PRO A 360 -8.91 -15.71 -0.46
CA PRO A 360 -8.01 -16.80 -0.85
C PRO A 360 -7.92 -17.92 0.19
N THR A 361 -7.89 -17.56 1.48
CA THR A 361 -7.79 -18.53 2.59
C THR A 361 -9.11 -19.23 2.91
N SER A 362 -10.22 -18.79 2.33
CA SER A 362 -11.53 -19.45 2.51
C SER A 362 -11.68 -20.74 1.69
N PHE A 363 -10.85 -20.92 0.65
CA PHE A 363 -10.89 -22.11 -0.22
C PHE A 363 -9.52 -22.75 -0.48
N LEU A 364 -8.43 -22.09 -0.08
CA LEU A 364 -7.05 -22.62 -0.17
C LEU A 364 -6.43 -22.69 1.22
N THR A 365 -5.57 -23.68 1.42
CA THR A 365 -4.85 -23.88 2.69
C THR A 365 -3.35 -24.01 2.46
N GLY A 366 -2.56 -23.77 3.52
CA GLY A 366 -1.13 -24.01 3.53
C GLY A 366 -0.34 -23.24 2.46
N THR A 367 0.59 -23.91 1.79
CA THR A 367 1.50 -23.33 0.79
C THR A 367 0.79 -22.86 -0.48
N THR A 368 -0.32 -23.52 -0.85
CA THR A 368 -1.13 -23.14 -2.02
C THR A 368 -1.81 -21.78 -1.80
N ALA A 369 -2.33 -21.52 -0.60
CA ALA A 369 -2.90 -20.22 -0.25
C ALA A 369 -1.82 -19.11 -0.29
N ALA A 370 -0.63 -19.38 0.24
CA ALA A 370 0.48 -18.42 0.21
C ALA A 370 0.92 -18.11 -1.24
N ALA A 371 1.04 -19.13 -2.09
CA ALA A 371 1.38 -18.94 -3.50
C ALA A 371 0.30 -18.15 -4.27
N ALA A 372 -0.98 -18.44 -4.02
CA ALA A 372 -2.10 -17.71 -4.61
C ALA A 372 -2.08 -16.24 -4.18
N ILE A 373 -1.87 -15.94 -2.90
CA ILE A 373 -1.77 -14.57 -2.39
C ILE A 373 -0.60 -13.83 -3.06
N GLY A 374 0.56 -14.47 -3.20
CA GLY A 374 1.71 -13.89 -3.90
C GLY A 374 1.41 -13.57 -5.37
N LEU A 375 0.77 -14.51 -6.09
CA LEU A 375 0.34 -14.32 -7.48
C LEU A 375 -0.64 -13.15 -7.62
N ILE A 376 -1.70 -13.16 -6.80
CA ILE A 376 -2.72 -12.11 -6.78
C ILE A 376 -2.08 -10.76 -6.54
N ASN A 377 -1.17 -10.66 -5.57
CA ASN A 377 -0.49 -9.41 -5.25
C ASN A 377 0.40 -8.93 -6.41
N SER A 378 1.29 -9.78 -6.93
CA SER A 378 2.24 -9.40 -7.96
C SER A 378 1.54 -8.98 -9.26
N PHE A 379 0.61 -9.79 -9.78
CA PHE A 379 -0.13 -9.42 -10.99
C PHE A 379 -1.10 -8.27 -10.77
N GLY A 380 -1.76 -8.23 -9.62
CA GLY A 380 -2.68 -7.15 -9.30
C GLY A 380 -1.99 -5.78 -9.23
N ASN A 381 -0.76 -5.72 -8.73
CA ASN A 381 0.03 -4.49 -8.68
C ASN A 381 0.33 -3.88 -10.06
N LEU A 382 0.25 -4.66 -11.16
CA LEU A 382 0.31 -4.10 -12.53
C LEU A 382 -0.84 -3.13 -12.81
N GLY A 383 -1.97 -3.24 -12.14
CA GLY A 383 -3.04 -2.25 -12.17
C GLY A 383 -2.60 -0.86 -11.72
N GLY A 384 -1.61 -0.80 -10.83
CA GLY A 384 -0.99 0.46 -10.40
C GLY A 384 -0.23 1.19 -11.52
N PHE A 385 0.24 0.46 -12.54
CA PHE A 385 0.74 1.07 -13.77
C PHE A 385 -0.41 1.55 -14.67
N VAL A 386 -1.38 0.67 -14.91
CA VAL A 386 -2.42 0.90 -15.91
C VAL A 386 -3.35 2.05 -15.50
N GLY A 387 -3.75 2.14 -14.22
CA GLY A 387 -4.66 3.16 -13.72
C GLY A 387 -4.17 4.59 -14.00
N PRO A 388 -3.06 5.02 -13.42
CA PRO A 388 -2.54 6.37 -13.64
C PRO A 388 -2.22 6.66 -15.12
N TYR A 389 -1.68 5.69 -15.85
CA TYR A 389 -1.31 5.87 -17.24
C TYR A 389 -2.52 6.09 -18.16
N VAL A 390 -3.55 5.24 -18.07
CA VAL A 390 -4.74 5.35 -18.92
C VAL A 390 -5.49 6.65 -18.65
N VAL A 391 -5.65 7.05 -17.39
CA VAL A 391 -6.27 8.35 -17.04
C VAL A 391 -5.47 9.50 -17.64
N GLY A 392 -4.15 9.49 -17.50
CA GLY A 392 -3.28 10.53 -18.06
C GLY A 392 -3.30 10.58 -19.58
N TYR A 393 -3.33 9.43 -20.24
CA TYR A 393 -3.44 9.32 -21.69
C TYR A 393 -4.78 9.91 -22.19
N LEU A 394 -5.89 9.50 -21.59
CA LEU A 394 -7.22 10.00 -21.94
C LEU A 394 -7.32 11.51 -21.68
N SER A 395 -6.81 11.99 -20.54
CA SER A 395 -6.81 13.41 -20.20
C SER A 395 -6.00 14.25 -21.22
N THR A 396 -4.83 13.75 -21.65
CA THR A 396 -4.01 14.42 -22.66
C THR A 396 -4.74 14.50 -24.02
N ARG A 397 -5.48 13.45 -24.40
CA ARG A 397 -6.21 13.39 -25.68
C ARG A 397 -7.48 14.21 -25.69
N THR A 398 -8.21 14.24 -24.58
CA THR A 398 -9.57 14.86 -24.50
C THR A 398 -9.56 16.22 -23.83
N GLY A 399 -8.47 16.63 -23.20
CA GLY A 399 -8.42 17.84 -22.37
C GLY A 399 -9.21 17.73 -21.05
N SER A 400 -9.72 16.53 -20.71
CA SER A 400 -10.60 16.28 -19.57
C SER A 400 -10.28 15.00 -18.85
N TYR A 401 -10.45 14.98 -17.52
CA TYR A 401 -10.33 13.77 -16.69
C TYR A 401 -11.58 12.87 -16.75
N TYR A 402 -12.68 13.30 -17.35
CA TYR A 402 -13.95 12.55 -17.34
C TYR A 402 -13.82 11.13 -17.86
N GLY A 403 -13.22 10.96 -19.03
CA GLY A 403 -13.00 9.62 -19.61
C GLY A 403 -12.14 8.73 -18.72
N GLY A 404 -11.11 9.33 -18.09
CA GLY A 404 -10.25 8.63 -17.15
C GLY A 404 -10.99 8.18 -15.89
N VAL A 405 -11.81 9.05 -15.28
CA VAL A 405 -12.61 8.72 -14.10
C VAL A 405 -13.65 7.64 -14.42
N LEU A 406 -14.32 7.70 -15.59
CA LEU A 406 -15.23 6.65 -16.02
C LEU A 406 -14.53 5.31 -16.26
N TYR A 407 -13.31 5.34 -16.79
CA TYR A 407 -12.47 4.12 -16.92
C TYR A 407 -12.16 3.50 -15.55
N LEU A 408 -11.79 4.31 -14.53
CA LEU A 408 -11.55 3.82 -13.18
C LEU A 408 -12.83 3.25 -12.54
N SER A 409 -13.98 3.92 -12.80
CA SER A 409 -15.29 3.44 -12.35
C SER A 409 -15.64 2.09 -12.96
N ALA A 410 -15.46 1.94 -14.28
CA ALA A 410 -15.68 0.67 -14.98
C ALA A 410 -14.76 -0.44 -14.43
N SER A 411 -13.48 -0.11 -14.12
CA SER A 411 -12.55 -1.04 -13.50
C SER A 411 -13.06 -1.52 -12.13
N ALA A 412 -13.51 -0.62 -11.27
CA ALA A 412 -14.07 -0.99 -9.96
C ALA A 412 -15.33 -1.87 -10.10
N LEU A 413 -16.18 -1.57 -11.07
CA LEU A 413 -17.39 -2.35 -11.34
C LEU A 413 -17.05 -3.76 -11.86
N LEU A 414 -16.10 -3.88 -12.79
CA LEU A 414 -15.61 -5.16 -13.27
C LEU A 414 -15.03 -6.02 -12.14
N ALA A 415 -14.26 -5.40 -11.24
CA ALA A 415 -13.75 -6.08 -10.05
C ALA A 415 -14.90 -6.63 -9.18
N ALA A 416 -15.95 -5.82 -8.94
CA ALA A 416 -17.14 -6.25 -8.19
C ALA A 416 -17.82 -7.46 -8.82
N PHE A 417 -18.04 -7.45 -10.15
CA PHE A 417 -18.63 -8.57 -10.86
C PHE A 417 -17.77 -9.84 -10.78
N MET A 418 -16.43 -9.72 -10.90
CA MET A 418 -15.54 -10.85 -10.76
C MET A 418 -15.59 -11.47 -9.36
N ILE A 419 -15.68 -10.63 -8.32
CA ILE A 419 -15.86 -11.09 -6.94
C ILE A 419 -17.22 -11.80 -6.79
N LEU A 420 -18.30 -11.28 -7.35
CA LEU A 420 -19.61 -11.91 -7.32
C LEU A 420 -19.68 -13.23 -8.13
N ALA A 421 -18.80 -13.37 -9.14
CA ALA A 421 -18.68 -14.60 -9.93
C ALA A 421 -17.92 -15.73 -9.21
N LEU A 422 -17.28 -15.46 -8.06
CA LEU A 422 -16.70 -16.51 -7.22
C LEU A 422 -17.80 -17.45 -6.72
N ARG A 423 -17.49 -18.74 -6.64
CA ARG A 423 -18.40 -19.71 -6.04
C ARG A 423 -18.65 -19.36 -4.58
N ALA A 424 -19.92 -19.40 -4.16
CA ALA A 424 -20.25 -19.23 -2.75
C ALA A 424 -19.58 -20.36 -1.96
N THR A 425 -18.70 -20.03 -1.02
CA THR A 425 -18.22 -21.02 -0.05
C THR A 425 -19.44 -21.52 0.72
N ARG A 426 -19.82 -22.79 0.54
CA ARG A 426 -20.84 -23.41 1.39
C ARG A 426 -20.34 -23.30 2.83
N LYS A 427 -21.16 -22.71 3.71
CA LYS A 427 -20.98 -22.84 5.15
C LYS A 427 -21.03 -24.34 5.47
N THR A 428 -19.88 -24.97 5.72
CA THR A 428 -19.82 -26.27 6.40
C THR A 428 -19.98 -26.05 7.89
#